data_4f732ad3405d83cade0bc9aa73499a14
#
_entry.id   4f732ad3405d83cade0bc9aa73499a14
#
_cell.length_a   1.000
_cell.length_b   1.000
_cell.length_c   1.000
_cell.angle_alpha   90.00
_cell.angle_beta   90.00
_cell.angle_gamma   90.00
#
_symmetry.space_group_name_H-M   'P 1'
#
loop_
_entity.id
_entity.type
_entity.pdbx_description
1 polymer ?
#
loop_
_entity_poly.entity_id
_entity_poly.type
_entity_poly.pdbx_seq_one_letter_code
_entity_poly.pdbx_strand_id
1 'polypeptide(L)'
;ILKKLRFFRMDLTSLRYMTQAGGKLPVNLHREFAEYAMSTGRKFIVMYGQTEATARMSYLPAKDAIRKCGSMGIAIPGGKFRIMEDSSTEVKEPDTVGELVYSGPNVTMGYAECAADLEKGDERGGVLFTGDMAKRDAEGYYYITGRKKRFLKMYGKRVNMDEIEQLLRGRYEGVEIACTGEDDRMRIYMEGMDPASCEEVEKFLT
;
A
#
# COMPACT_ATOMS: atom_id res chain seq x y z
N ILE A 1 -6.44 7.33 -15.79
CA ILE A 1 -6.98 8.57 -16.42
C ILE A 1 -5.88 9.26 -17.23
N LEU A 2 -4.72 9.64 -16.66
CA LEU A 2 -3.67 10.42 -17.35
C LEU A 2 -3.19 9.76 -18.65
N LYS A 3 -2.97 8.43 -18.68
CA LYS A 3 -2.60 7.73 -19.93
C LYS A 3 -3.69 7.83 -21.01
N LYS A 4 -4.96 7.73 -20.65
CA LYS A 4 -6.10 7.91 -21.58
C LYS A 4 -6.13 9.32 -22.15
N LEU A 5 -5.70 10.32 -21.38
CA LEU A 5 -5.62 11.72 -21.82
C LEU A 5 -4.34 12.03 -22.62
N ARG A 6 -3.52 11.05 -22.96
CA ARG A 6 -2.22 11.24 -23.65
C ARG A 6 -1.30 12.23 -22.92
N PHE A 7 -1.29 12.19 -21.58
CA PHE A 7 -0.58 13.14 -20.72
C PHE A 7 0.88 13.39 -21.16
N PHE A 8 1.62 12.36 -21.54
CA PHE A 8 3.01 12.48 -21.98
C PHE A 8 3.23 13.26 -23.29
N ARG A 9 2.14 13.61 -24.01
CA ARG A 9 2.16 14.39 -25.25
C ARG A 9 1.64 15.82 -25.07
N MET A 10 1.26 16.20 -23.84
CA MET A 10 0.77 17.53 -23.54
C MET A 10 1.94 18.51 -23.42
N ASP A 11 1.75 19.71 -23.91
CA ASP A 11 2.64 20.83 -23.60
C ASP A 11 2.35 21.33 -22.19
N LEU A 12 3.25 20.98 -21.26
CA LEU A 12 3.11 21.26 -19.83
C LEU A 12 4.37 21.98 -19.31
N THR A 13 4.78 23.03 -20.00
CA THR A 13 6.01 23.79 -19.71
C THR A 13 6.09 24.31 -18.28
N SER A 14 4.94 24.68 -17.68
CA SER A 14 4.86 25.16 -16.29
C SER A 14 4.81 24.05 -15.22
N LEU A 15 4.64 22.79 -15.62
CA LEU A 15 4.55 21.67 -14.68
C LEU A 15 5.94 21.36 -14.08
N ARG A 16 6.09 21.47 -12.77
CA ARG A 16 7.34 21.23 -12.06
C ARG A 16 7.40 19.84 -11.43
N TYR A 17 6.30 19.38 -10.88
CA TYR A 17 6.22 18.08 -10.21
C TYR A 17 4.83 17.47 -10.32
N MET A 18 4.80 16.15 -10.21
CA MET A 18 3.61 15.32 -10.15
C MET A 18 3.65 14.55 -8.84
N THR A 19 2.49 14.35 -8.24
CA THR A 19 2.35 13.55 -7.02
C THR A 19 1.35 12.43 -7.23
N GLN A 20 1.56 11.32 -6.53
CA GLN A 20 0.60 10.22 -6.47
C GLN A 20 0.31 9.88 -5.00
N ALA A 21 -0.96 9.74 -4.68
CA ALA A 21 -1.45 9.33 -3.37
C ALA A 21 -2.84 8.67 -3.49
N GLY A 22 -3.32 8.08 -2.39
CA GLY A 22 -4.69 7.56 -2.26
C GLY A 22 -4.87 6.09 -2.63
N GLY A 23 -3.84 5.43 -3.17
CA GLY A 23 -3.89 4.00 -3.48
C GLY A 23 -2.55 3.47 -3.94
N LYS A 24 -2.41 2.13 -3.95
CA LYS A 24 -1.18 1.48 -4.41
C LYS A 24 -0.98 1.74 -5.91
N LEU A 25 0.13 2.37 -6.26
CA LEU A 25 0.51 2.57 -7.65
C LEU A 25 1.16 1.30 -8.20
N PRO A 26 0.68 0.75 -9.34
CA PRO A 26 1.36 -0.35 -10.01
C PRO A 26 2.81 0.01 -10.35
N VAL A 27 3.73 -0.93 -10.13
CA VAL A 27 5.18 -0.69 -10.26
C VAL A 27 5.58 -0.25 -11.68
N ASN A 28 4.94 -0.79 -12.72
CA ASN A 28 5.16 -0.39 -14.10
C ASN A 28 4.76 1.08 -14.35
N LEU A 29 3.63 1.52 -13.79
CA LEU A 29 3.20 2.92 -13.89
C LEU A 29 4.10 3.84 -13.06
N HIS A 30 4.52 3.41 -11.89
CA HIS A 30 5.47 4.16 -11.07
C HIS A 30 6.75 4.44 -11.87
N ARG A 31 7.33 3.41 -12.46
CA ARG A 31 8.55 3.52 -13.29
C ARG A 31 8.35 4.45 -14.48
N GLU A 32 7.27 4.27 -15.24
CA GLU A 32 6.94 5.08 -16.41
C GLU A 32 6.86 6.58 -16.08
N PHE A 33 6.15 6.94 -15.00
CA PHE A 33 6.02 8.34 -14.57
C PHE A 33 7.32 8.90 -13.99
N ALA A 34 8.10 8.10 -13.28
CA ALA A 34 9.38 8.51 -12.74
C ALA A 34 10.43 8.78 -13.85
N GLU A 35 10.48 7.89 -14.86
CA GLU A 35 11.34 8.06 -16.04
C GLU A 35 10.93 9.29 -16.87
N TYR A 36 9.64 9.48 -17.11
CA TYR A 36 9.14 10.67 -17.78
C TYR A 36 9.50 11.96 -17.01
N ALA A 37 9.31 11.97 -15.69
CA ALA A 37 9.67 13.11 -14.87
C ALA A 37 11.16 13.43 -14.97
N MET A 38 12.02 12.41 -14.88
CA MET A 38 13.47 12.57 -15.00
C MET A 38 13.87 13.10 -16.39
N SER A 39 13.33 12.53 -17.47
CA SER A 39 13.67 12.94 -18.86
C SER A 39 13.23 14.36 -19.19
N THR A 40 12.23 14.90 -18.47
CA THR A 40 11.68 16.25 -18.69
C THR A 40 12.09 17.27 -17.62
N GLY A 41 13.05 16.93 -16.74
CA GLY A 41 13.51 17.80 -15.65
C GLY A 41 12.46 18.08 -14.58
N ARG A 42 11.42 17.24 -14.50
CA ARG A 42 10.33 17.32 -13.51
C ARG A 42 10.59 16.39 -12.34
N LYS A 43 9.74 16.48 -11.31
CA LYS A 43 9.80 15.59 -10.14
C LYS A 43 8.54 14.73 -10.11
N PHE A 44 8.71 13.44 -9.79
CA PHE A 44 7.61 12.54 -9.48
C PHE A 44 7.75 12.07 -8.03
N ILE A 45 6.69 12.26 -7.24
CA ILE A 45 6.69 12.02 -5.80
C ILE A 45 5.54 11.10 -5.45
N VAL A 46 5.84 9.86 -5.07
CA VAL A 46 4.86 8.93 -4.50
C VAL A 46 4.72 9.22 -3.02
N MET A 47 3.50 9.21 -2.53
CA MET A 47 3.16 9.53 -1.14
C MET A 47 2.21 8.49 -0.57
N TYR A 48 2.33 8.27 0.73
CA TYR A 48 1.41 7.42 1.48
C TYR A 48 0.86 8.19 2.68
N GLY A 49 -0.38 7.85 3.06
CA GLY A 49 -1.02 8.37 4.25
C GLY A 49 -2.44 7.85 4.38
N GLN A 50 -3.02 8.13 5.53
CA GLN A 50 -4.40 7.82 5.88
C GLN A 50 -5.07 9.06 6.45
N THR A 51 -6.39 9.11 6.41
CA THR A 51 -7.19 10.22 6.99
C THR A 51 -6.88 10.40 8.47
N GLU A 52 -6.63 9.31 9.17
CA GLU A 52 -6.27 9.24 10.58
C GLU A 52 -4.93 9.91 10.93
N ALA A 53 -4.14 10.29 9.93
CA ALA A 53 -2.90 11.06 10.10
C ALA A 53 -2.84 12.21 9.08
N THR A 54 -3.98 12.88 8.85
CA THR A 54 -4.14 14.06 7.99
C THR A 54 -3.58 13.87 6.58
N ALA A 55 -3.83 12.69 6.00
CA ALA A 55 -3.56 12.28 4.63
C ALA A 55 -2.07 12.24 4.20
N ARG A 56 -1.11 12.61 5.04
CA ARG A 56 0.33 12.56 4.71
C ARG A 56 1.13 11.96 5.85
N MET A 57 1.80 10.85 5.58
CA MET A 57 2.67 10.15 6.52
C MET A 57 4.05 9.92 5.92
N SER A 58 4.13 9.73 4.57
CA SER A 58 5.41 9.56 3.88
C SER A 58 5.44 10.17 2.50
N TYR A 59 6.64 10.28 1.97
CA TYR A 59 6.91 10.60 0.58
C TYR A 59 8.18 9.87 0.10
N LEU A 60 8.18 9.51 -1.17
CA LEU A 60 9.39 9.02 -1.83
C LEU A 60 10.13 10.20 -2.45
N PRO A 61 11.36 10.51 -2.02
CA PRO A 61 12.14 11.58 -2.63
C PRO A 61 12.27 11.38 -4.15
N ALA A 62 12.02 12.41 -4.94
CA ALA A 62 11.99 12.31 -6.40
C ALA A 62 13.30 11.76 -7.01
N LYS A 63 14.46 12.03 -6.38
CA LYS A 63 15.76 11.48 -6.79
C LYS A 63 15.84 9.96 -6.69
N ASP A 64 15.02 9.35 -5.84
CA ASP A 64 15.00 7.92 -5.58
C ASP A 64 13.81 7.21 -6.26
N ALA A 65 12.94 7.96 -6.97
CA ALA A 65 11.71 7.45 -7.52
C ALA A 65 11.90 6.25 -8.48
N ILE A 66 12.97 6.22 -9.26
CA ILE A 66 13.32 5.09 -10.14
C ILE A 66 13.98 3.97 -9.34
N ARG A 67 14.98 4.30 -8.53
CA ARG A 67 15.77 3.31 -7.78
C ARG A 67 14.92 2.57 -6.73
N LYS A 68 13.99 3.28 -6.08
CA LYS A 68 13.09 2.77 -5.04
C LYS A 68 11.66 2.59 -5.56
N CYS A 69 11.53 2.19 -6.81
CA CYS A 69 10.25 1.96 -7.46
C CYS A 69 9.39 0.96 -6.65
N GLY A 70 8.12 1.32 -6.40
CA GLY A 70 7.20 0.55 -5.54
C GLY A 70 7.23 0.91 -4.06
N SER A 71 8.22 1.72 -3.62
CA SER A 71 8.28 2.24 -2.25
C SER A 71 7.30 3.37 -2.03
N MET A 72 6.76 3.48 -0.82
CA MET A 72 6.06 4.66 -0.33
C MET A 72 7.01 5.71 0.25
N GLY A 73 8.32 5.44 0.28
CA GLY A 73 9.36 6.36 0.71
C GLY A 73 9.68 6.30 2.20
N ILE A 74 9.94 7.47 2.77
CA ILE A 74 10.34 7.72 4.15
C ILE A 74 9.29 8.59 4.86
N ALA A 75 9.27 8.57 6.18
CA ALA A 75 8.37 9.43 6.96
C ALA A 75 8.58 10.93 6.66
N ILE A 76 7.50 11.70 6.72
CA ILE A 76 7.57 13.16 6.68
C ILE A 76 8.31 13.70 7.91
N PRO A 77 8.83 14.95 7.87
CA PRO A 77 9.44 15.58 9.05
C PRO A 77 8.50 15.56 10.26
N GLY A 78 9.02 15.16 11.41
CA GLY A 78 8.26 14.99 12.66
C GLY A 78 7.51 13.66 12.77
N GLY A 79 7.41 12.87 11.69
CA GLY A 79 6.84 11.53 11.70
C GLY A 79 7.89 10.44 11.84
N LYS A 80 7.45 9.28 12.33
CA LYS A 80 8.28 8.07 12.45
C LYS A 80 7.45 6.83 12.13
N PHE A 81 7.99 5.92 11.32
CA PHE A 81 7.44 4.58 11.11
C PHE A 81 8.18 3.53 11.94
N ARG A 82 7.42 2.52 12.32
CA ARG A 82 7.92 1.26 12.89
C ARG A 82 7.21 0.10 12.21
N ILE A 83 7.89 -1.03 12.09
CA ILE A 83 7.29 -2.30 11.68
C ILE A 83 7.10 -3.12 12.95
N MET A 84 5.89 -3.58 13.20
CA MET A 84 5.54 -4.32 14.40
C MET A 84 5.14 -5.75 14.03
N GLU A 85 5.68 -6.73 14.75
CA GLU A 85 5.24 -8.14 14.64
C GLU A 85 3.87 -8.32 15.33
N ASP A 86 3.75 -7.73 16.52
CA ASP A 86 2.55 -7.65 17.33
C ASP A 86 2.41 -6.24 17.95
N SER A 87 1.54 -6.05 18.93
CA SER A 87 1.31 -4.74 19.54
C SER A 87 2.50 -4.18 20.33
N SER A 88 3.50 -4.99 20.66
CA SER A 88 4.61 -4.65 21.57
C SER A 88 6.00 -4.87 20.96
N THR A 89 6.13 -5.76 19.98
CA THR A 89 7.43 -6.20 19.43
C THR A 89 7.74 -5.49 18.13
N GLU A 90 8.79 -4.65 18.12
CA GLU A 90 9.28 -3.98 16.90
C GLU A 90 10.23 -4.89 16.12
N VAL A 91 9.97 -5.06 14.84
CA VAL A 91 10.83 -5.74 13.87
C VAL A 91 11.93 -4.79 13.41
N LYS A 92 13.17 -5.13 13.63
CA LYS A 92 14.35 -4.31 13.27
C LYS A 92 15.06 -4.81 12.01
N GLU A 93 14.91 -6.08 11.69
CA GLU A 93 15.54 -6.72 10.54
C GLU A 93 14.95 -6.16 9.23
N PRO A 94 15.82 -5.77 8.26
CA PRO A 94 15.38 -5.35 6.94
C PRO A 94 14.56 -6.44 6.24
N ASP A 95 13.68 -6.02 5.36
CA ASP A 95 12.83 -6.87 4.51
C ASP A 95 11.87 -7.82 5.25
N THR A 96 11.77 -7.71 6.56
CA THR A 96 10.81 -8.47 7.37
C THR A 96 9.46 -7.73 7.39
N VAL A 97 8.39 -8.48 7.12
CA VAL A 97 7.03 -7.95 7.04
C VAL A 97 6.38 -7.91 8.43
N GLY A 98 5.79 -6.78 8.77
CA GLY A 98 4.98 -6.58 9.98
C GLY A 98 3.92 -5.51 9.78
N GLU A 99 3.16 -5.21 10.82
CA GLU A 99 2.20 -4.11 10.79
C GLU A 99 2.93 -2.77 10.80
N LEU A 100 2.56 -1.90 9.88
CA LEU A 100 3.07 -0.53 9.84
C LEU A 100 2.41 0.30 10.94
N VAL A 101 3.23 0.87 11.81
CA VAL A 101 2.80 1.82 12.84
C VAL A 101 3.44 3.17 12.58
N TYR A 102 2.64 4.21 12.64
CA TYR A 102 3.09 5.59 12.47
C TYR A 102 2.98 6.36 13.77
N SER A 103 3.95 7.22 14.05
CA SER A 103 3.91 8.17 15.17
C SER A 103 4.21 9.56 14.64
N GLY A 104 3.42 10.56 15.03
CA GLY A 104 3.63 11.93 14.60
C GLY A 104 2.56 12.88 15.13
N PRO A 105 2.85 14.19 15.14
CA PRO A 105 1.93 15.22 15.65
C PRO A 105 0.67 15.40 14.79
N ASN A 106 0.66 14.83 13.59
CA ASN A 106 -0.45 14.87 12.64
C ASN A 106 -1.41 13.68 12.79
N VAL A 107 -1.20 12.79 13.75
CA VAL A 107 -2.16 11.73 14.07
C VAL A 107 -3.38 12.36 14.74
N THR A 108 -4.58 12.02 14.24
CA THR A 108 -5.85 12.50 14.81
C THR A 108 -6.10 11.90 16.20
N MET A 109 -6.79 12.61 17.05
CA MET A 109 -7.06 12.20 18.43
C MET A 109 -7.96 10.95 18.54
N GLY A 110 -8.83 10.70 17.58
CA GLY A 110 -9.77 9.57 17.60
C GLY A 110 -10.83 9.71 16.53
N TYR A 111 -11.89 8.92 16.61
CA TYR A 111 -13.10 9.04 15.81
C TYR A 111 -14.23 9.65 16.64
N ALA A 112 -15.12 10.43 15.99
CA ALA A 112 -16.34 10.92 16.57
C ALA A 112 -17.54 10.41 15.75
N GLU A 113 -18.40 9.62 16.34
CA GLU A 113 -19.65 9.11 15.75
C GLU A 113 -20.86 9.94 16.22
N CYS A 114 -20.74 10.61 17.36
CA CYS A 114 -21.76 11.49 17.90
C CYS A 114 -21.15 12.71 18.59
N ALA A 115 -21.98 13.70 18.95
CA ALA A 115 -21.52 14.95 19.56
C ALA A 115 -20.76 14.75 20.89
N ALA A 116 -21.11 13.75 21.68
CA ALA A 116 -20.45 13.44 22.95
C ALA A 116 -18.99 12.97 22.73
N ASP A 117 -18.67 12.40 21.56
CA ASP A 117 -17.32 11.96 21.26
C ASP A 117 -16.34 13.13 21.06
N LEU A 118 -16.85 14.33 20.78
CA LEU A 118 -16.02 15.54 20.66
C LEU A 118 -15.45 16.01 22.00
N GLU A 119 -16.01 15.53 23.11
CA GLU A 119 -15.50 15.79 24.46
C GLU A 119 -14.41 14.82 24.89
N LYS A 120 -14.21 13.72 24.13
CA LYS A 120 -13.12 12.78 24.37
C LYS A 120 -11.78 13.47 24.09
N GLY A 121 -10.80 13.17 24.93
CA GLY A 121 -9.42 13.61 24.73
C GLY A 121 -8.71 12.83 23.63
N ASP A 122 -7.38 12.92 23.59
CA ASP A 122 -6.54 12.19 22.64
C ASP A 122 -6.50 10.70 23.02
N GLU A 123 -7.27 9.89 22.31
CA GLU A 123 -7.34 8.42 22.47
C GLU A 123 -6.14 7.71 21.83
N ARG A 124 -5.37 8.38 20.95
CA ARG A 124 -4.28 7.76 20.18
C ARG A 124 -2.89 8.12 20.67
N GLY A 125 -2.75 9.21 21.41
CA GLY A 125 -1.44 9.64 21.92
C GLY A 125 -0.42 9.87 20.82
N GLY A 126 -0.84 10.34 19.64
CA GLY A 126 0.04 10.55 18.50
C GLY A 126 0.55 9.26 17.82
N VAL A 127 -0.05 8.08 18.11
CA VAL A 127 0.34 6.79 17.53
C VAL A 127 -0.82 6.19 16.74
N LEU A 128 -0.55 5.74 15.52
CA LEU A 128 -1.51 5.11 14.62
C LEU A 128 -1.04 3.71 14.20
N PHE A 129 -1.80 2.68 14.60
CA PHE A 129 -1.74 1.36 14.00
C PHE A 129 -2.51 1.40 12.70
N THR A 130 -1.80 1.36 11.56
CA THR A 130 -2.40 1.67 10.26
C THR A 130 -3.29 0.56 9.70
N GLY A 131 -3.15 -0.66 10.22
CA GLY A 131 -3.76 -1.85 9.63
C GLY A 131 -3.15 -2.25 8.28
N ASP A 132 -2.11 -1.56 7.81
CA ASP A 132 -1.33 -1.94 6.64
C ASP A 132 -0.13 -2.79 7.07
N MET A 133 0.18 -3.80 6.26
CA MET A 133 1.38 -4.58 6.38
C MET A 133 2.46 -3.96 5.49
N ALA A 134 3.65 -3.84 6.02
CA ALA A 134 4.77 -3.25 5.30
C ALA A 134 6.10 -3.93 5.69
N LYS A 135 7.11 -3.66 4.88
CA LYS A 135 8.50 -3.96 5.19
C LYS A 135 9.36 -2.72 4.98
N ARG A 136 10.53 -2.70 5.60
CA ARG A 136 11.54 -1.66 5.45
C ARG A 136 12.80 -2.25 4.85
N ASP A 137 13.36 -1.64 3.81
CA ASP A 137 14.67 -2.06 3.30
C ASP A 137 15.82 -1.58 4.19
N ALA A 138 17.04 -2.04 3.92
CA ALA A 138 18.25 -1.71 4.66
C ALA A 138 18.61 -0.20 4.60
N GLU A 139 18.07 0.53 3.62
CA GLU A 139 18.27 1.98 3.46
C GLU A 139 17.16 2.81 4.14
N GLY A 140 16.17 2.16 4.78
CA GLY A 140 15.11 2.82 5.52
C GLY A 140 13.89 3.23 4.67
N TYR A 141 13.75 2.72 3.45
CA TYR A 141 12.56 2.93 2.62
C TYR A 141 11.50 1.87 2.91
N TYR A 142 10.24 2.30 3.00
CA TYR A 142 9.12 1.45 3.34
C TYR A 142 8.31 1.03 2.11
N TYR A 143 7.80 -0.21 2.13
CA TYR A 143 7.02 -0.82 1.06
C TYR A 143 5.76 -1.44 1.65
N ILE A 144 4.58 -1.01 1.19
CA ILE A 144 3.31 -1.64 1.57
C ILE A 144 3.20 -3.00 0.87
N THR A 145 2.96 -4.05 1.65
CA THR A 145 2.79 -5.42 1.15
C THR A 145 1.31 -5.82 1.07
N GLY A 146 0.43 -5.24 1.91
CA GLY A 146 -1.00 -5.51 1.88
C GLY A 146 -1.72 -4.93 3.10
N ARG A 147 -2.97 -5.35 3.32
CA ARG A 147 -3.76 -5.01 4.51
C ARG A 147 -3.70 -6.13 5.54
N LYS A 148 -3.59 -5.82 6.82
CA LYS A 148 -3.55 -6.80 7.92
C LYS A 148 -4.75 -7.75 7.88
N LYS A 149 -5.95 -7.23 7.63
CA LYS A 149 -7.19 -8.00 7.48
C LYS A 149 -7.26 -8.84 6.20
N ARG A 150 -6.31 -8.67 5.27
CA ARG A 150 -6.20 -9.44 4.02
C ARG A 150 -5.21 -10.60 4.11
N PHE A 151 -4.66 -10.86 5.30
CA PHE A 151 -3.82 -12.02 5.55
C PHE A 151 -4.62 -13.08 6.30
N LEU A 152 -4.51 -14.31 5.83
CA LEU A 152 -5.07 -15.51 6.47
C LEU A 152 -3.95 -16.44 6.88
N LYS A 153 -4.18 -17.25 7.90
CA LYS A 153 -3.38 -18.44 8.19
C LYS A 153 -3.99 -19.63 7.45
N MET A 154 -3.23 -20.23 6.54
CA MET A 154 -3.62 -21.43 5.81
C MET A 154 -2.64 -22.55 6.18
N TYR A 155 -3.10 -23.56 6.91
CA TYR A 155 -2.27 -24.69 7.37
C TYR A 155 -0.96 -24.23 8.06
N GLY A 156 -1.07 -23.19 8.90
CA GLY A 156 0.07 -22.62 9.64
C GLY A 156 0.93 -21.64 8.85
N LYS A 157 0.72 -21.49 7.54
CA LYS A 157 1.41 -20.50 6.70
C LYS A 157 0.59 -19.24 6.56
N ARG A 158 1.25 -18.09 6.55
CA ARG A 158 0.60 -16.80 6.31
C ARG A 158 0.44 -16.55 4.82
N VAL A 159 -0.79 -16.37 4.37
CA VAL A 159 -1.16 -16.12 2.97
C VAL A 159 -1.76 -14.73 2.82
N ASN A 160 -1.30 -13.99 1.84
CA ASN A 160 -1.82 -12.66 1.50
C ASN A 160 -2.84 -12.78 0.36
N MET A 161 -4.12 -12.52 0.65
CA MET A 161 -5.19 -12.59 -0.35
C MET A 161 -4.98 -11.62 -1.52
N ASP A 162 -4.35 -10.46 -1.30
CA ASP A 162 -4.06 -9.49 -2.37
C ASP A 162 -3.01 -10.04 -3.36
N GLU A 163 -2.04 -10.81 -2.86
CA GLU A 163 -1.03 -11.47 -3.72
C GLU A 163 -1.65 -12.60 -4.53
N ILE A 164 -2.54 -13.39 -3.93
CA ILE A 164 -3.30 -14.43 -4.65
C ILE A 164 -4.15 -13.80 -5.76
N GLU A 165 -4.88 -12.72 -5.47
CA GLU A 165 -5.65 -12.01 -6.51
C GLU A 165 -4.76 -11.49 -7.65
N GLN A 166 -3.59 -10.94 -7.34
CA GLN A 166 -2.66 -10.45 -8.36
C GLN A 166 -2.09 -11.59 -9.21
N LEU A 167 -1.73 -12.71 -8.57
CA LEU A 167 -1.23 -13.90 -9.24
C LEU A 167 -2.27 -14.44 -10.24
N LEU A 168 -3.51 -14.57 -9.78
CA LEU A 168 -4.61 -15.07 -10.60
C LEU A 168 -4.99 -14.11 -11.73
N ARG A 169 -5.02 -12.79 -11.49
CA ARG A 169 -5.25 -11.79 -12.56
C ARG A 169 -4.16 -11.80 -13.62
N GLY A 170 -2.93 -12.15 -13.26
CA GLY A 170 -1.83 -12.31 -14.21
C GLY A 170 -2.00 -13.55 -15.11
N ARG A 171 -2.72 -14.57 -14.63
CA ARG A 171 -2.97 -15.81 -15.36
C ARG A 171 -4.27 -15.79 -16.16
N TYR A 172 -5.32 -15.16 -15.60
CA TYR A 172 -6.67 -15.09 -16.17
C TYR A 172 -6.97 -13.64 -16.54
N GLU A 173 -6.50 -13.23 -17.72
CA GLU A 173 -6.61 -11.85 -18.18
C GLU A 173 -8.09 -11.49 -18.47
N GLY A 174 -8.54 -10.35 -17.95
CA GLY A 174 -9.92 -9.87 -18.13
C GLY A 174 -10.95 -10.46 -17.17
N VAL A 175 -10.55 -11.33 -16.25
CA VAL A 175 -11.43 -11.90 -15.20
C VAL A 175 -11.35 -11.03 -13.95
N GLU A 176 -12.50 -10.64 -13.41
CA GLU A 176 -12.58 -10.00 -12.09
C GLU A 176 -12.43 -11.07 -10.99
N ILE A 177 -11.49 -10.84 -10.08
CA ILE A 177 -11.10 -11.81 -9.06
C ILE A 177 -11.10 -11.14 -7.69
N ALA A 178 -11.76 -11.79 -6.73
CA ALA A 178 -11.79 -11.38 -5.34
C ALA A 178 -11.56 -12.56 -4.40
N CYS A 179 -10.67 -12.40 -3.42
CA CYS A 179 -10.45 -13.36 -2.35
C CYS A 179 -11.07 -12.85 -1.05
N THR A 180 -11.66 -13.76 -0.28
CA THR A 180 -12.16 -13.49 1.07
C THR A 180 -12.03 -14.76 1.92
N GLY A 181 -12.16 -14.63 3.24
CA GLY A 181 -12.13 -15.79 4.10
C GLY A 181 -11.69 -15.49 5.52
N GLU A 182 -11.45 -16.57 6.23
CA GLU A 182 -10.90 -16.63 7.57
C GLU A 182 -9.82 -17.72 7.60
N ASP A 183 -9.07 -17.83 8.69
CA ASP A 183 -7.99 -18.82 8.81
C ASP A 183 -8.46 -20.22 8.42
N ASP A 184 -7.64 -20.90 7.64
CA ASP A 184 -7.87 -22.21 7.04
C ASP A 184 -9.10 -22.32 6.10
N ARG A 185 -9.71 -21.16 5.74
CA ARG A 185 -10.87 -21.09 4.84
C ARG A 185 -10.82 -19.89 3.92
N MET A 186 -10.05 -19.96 2.84
CA MET A 186 -10.07 -18.96 1.79
C MET A 186 -11.13 -19.29 0.73
N ARG A 187 -11.85 -18.26 0.26
CA ARG A 187 -12.78 -18.33 -0.88
C ARG A 187 -12.29 -17.41 -1.97
N ILE A 188 -12.28 -17.90 -3.19
CA ILE A 188 -11.90 -17.17 -4.38
C ILE A 188 -13.13 -17.05 -5.27
N TYR A 189 -13.48 -15.82 -5.62
CA TYR A 189 -14.56 -15.49 -6.53
C TYR A 189 -13.97 -15.05 -7.85
N MET A 190 -14.41 -15.64 -8.96
CA MET A 190 -13.96 -15.34 -10.31
C MET A 190 -15.18 -15.15 -11.20
N GLU A 191 -15.34 -13.95 -11.77
CA GLU A 191 -16.50 -13.62 -12.59
C GLU A 191 -16.36 -14.24 -13.99
N GLY A 192 -17.44 -14.90 -14.46
CA GLY A 192 -17.51 -15.45 -15.82
C GLY A 192 -16.72 -16.73 -16.08
N MET A 193 -16.19 -17.36 -15.01
CA MET A 193 -15.47 -18.63 -15.13
C MET A 193 -16.43 -19.83 -15.02
N ASP A 194 -16.17 -20.87 -15.83
CA ASP A 194 -16.89 -22.13 -15.73
C ASP A 194 -16.36 -23.01 -14.58
N PRO A 195 -17.17 -24.02 -14.12
CA PRO A 195 -16.77 -24.88 -13.00
C PRO A 195 -15.48 -25.69 -13.23
N ALA A 196 -15.16 -26.07 -14.48
CA ALA A 196 -13.94 -26.83 -14.78
C ALA A 196 -12.69 -25.98 -14.55
N SER A 197 -12.77 -24.70 -14.83
CA SER A 197 -11.69 -23.74 -14.56
C SER A 197 -11.44 -23.52 -13.06
N CYS A 198 -12.45 -23.74 -12.21
CA CYS A 198 -12.28 -23.69 -10.76
C CYS A 198 -11.34 -24.78 -10.24
N GLU A 199 -11.42 -26.00 -10.78
CA GLU A 199 -10.50 -27.09 -10.43
C GLU A 199 -9.05 -26.82 -10.85
N GLU A 200 -8.84 -26.11 -11.97
CA GLU A 200 -7.52 -25.70 -12.41
C GLU A 200 -6.91 -24.65 -11.47
N VAL A 201 -7.71 -23.72 -10.97
CA VAL A 201 -7.28 -22.73 -10.00
C VAL A 201 -6.87 -23.38 -8.69
N GLU A 202 -7.65 -24.34 -8.20
CA GLU A 202 -7.34 -25.08 -6.99
C GLU A 202 -6.02 -25.84 -7.11
N LYS A 203 -5.81 -26.54 -8.23
CA LYS A 203 -4.55 -27.25 -8.52
C LYS A 203 -3.34 -26.31 -8.69
N PHE A 204 -3.57 -25.10 -9.14
CA PHE A 204 -2.52 -24.10 -9.33
C PHE A 204 -2.05 -23.48 -8.01
N LEU A 205 -2.92 -23.41 -7.00
CA LEU A 205 -2.65 -22.79 -5.69
C LEU A 205 -2.18 -23.80 -4.63
N THR A 206 -2.28 -25.09 -4.87
CA THR A 206 -1.81 -26.18 -4.00
C THR A 206 -0.43 -26.66 -4.40
#